data_9200d09944fb0dbc2642bf701622c835
#
_entry.id   9200d09944fb0dbc2642bf701622c835
#
_cell.length_a   1.000
_cell.length_b   1.000
_cell.length_c   1.000
_cell.angle_alpha   90.00
_cell.angle_beta   90.00
_cell.angle_gamma   90.00
#
_symmetry.space_group_name_H-M   'P 1'
#
loop_
_entity.id
_entity.type
_entity.pdbx_description
1 polymer ?
#
loop_
_entity_poly.entity_id
_entity_poly.type
_entity_poly.pdbx_seq_one_letter_code
_entity_poly.pdbx_strand_id
1 'polypeptide(L)'
;MSNLKKIEGGVTTPQGFTAGATYTAIKKRENKKPDVAVLYSDLPCSCAACFTTNKFCAAPVILDREILKKGKARAVVINSGNANAATGKQGIEDARTVEREAEKLLGLGEDEVFVCSTGVIGQRLPVDKVLQGIREIIPGKLAKENGSEAAYAIMTTDTVRKECAYELQLSTGTVKIGAMAKGSGMIHPNL
;
A
#
# COMPACT_ATOMS: atom_id res chain seq x y z
N MET A 1 -9.10 -14.07 -30.41
CA MET A 1 -7.77 -13.71 -29.89
C MET A 1 -8.00 -13.01 -28.57
N SER A 2 -7.18 -13.28 -27.54
CA SER A 2 -7.31 -12.61 -26.23
C SER A 2 -7.04 -11.12 -26.39
N ASN A 3 -8.00 -10.27 -25.99
CA ASN A 3 -7.86 -8.80 -26.00
C ASN A 3 -6.94 -8.31 -24.88
N LEU A 4 -6.35 -9.22 -24.09
CA LEU A 4 -5.46 -8.95 -22.98
C LEU A 4 -4.01 -9.25 -23.37
N LYS A 5 -3.13 -8.26 -23.26
CA LYS A 5 -1.71 -8.34 -23.56
C LYS A 5 -0.88 -8.00 -22.33
N LYS A 6 0.06 -8.87 -21.96
CA LYS A 6 1.05 -8.53 -20.93
C LYS A 6 2.01 -7.47 -21.48
N ILE A 7 2.26 -6.44 -20.70
CA ILE A 7 3.21 -5.35 -21.01
C ILE A 7 4.22 -5.20 -19.88
N GLU A 8 5.29 -4.48 -20.13
CA GLU A 8 6.24 -4.11 -19.08
C GLU A 8 5.63 -3.08 -18.11
N GLY A 9 5.92 -3.22 -16.81
CA GLY A 9 5.48 -2.29 -15.79
C GLY A 9 4.90 -2.97 -14.55
N GLY A 10 4.28 -2.16 -13.70
CA GLY A 10 3.71 -2.54 -12.41
C GLY A 10 2.55 -1.61 -12.02
N VAL A 11 2.41 -1.35 -10.72
CA VAL A 11 1.27 -0.64 -10.12
C VAL A 11 1.07 0.79 -10.64
N THR A 12 2.09 1.43 -11.15
CA THR A 12 2.06 2.80 -11.72
C THR A 12 1.87 2.83 -13.24
N THR A 13 1.67 1.69 -13.90
CA THR A 13 1.45 1.62 -15.35
C THR A 13 0.17 2.30 -15.81
N PRO A 14 -0.98 2.21 -15.08
CA PRO A 14 -2.15 3.00 -15.40
C PRO A 14 -1.86 4.50 -15.28
N GLN A 15 -2.50 5.29 -16.14
CA GLN A 15 -2.34 6.76 -16.14
C GLN A 15 -2.86 7.37 -14.83
N GLY A 16 -2.16 8.38 -14.31
CA GLY A 16 -2.54 9.10 -13.09
C GLY A 16 -2.11 8.42 -11.79
N PHE A 17 -1.39 7.27 -11.87
CA PHE A 17 -0.83 6.62 -10.69
C PHE A 17 0.66 6.89 -10.56
N THR A 18 1.06 7.30 -9.36
CA THR A 18 2.46 7.49 -8.94
C THR A 18 2.74 6.71 -7.66
N ALA A 19 3.99 6.37 -7.43
CA ALA A 19 4.41 5.72 -6.20
C ALA A 19 5.75 6.27 -5.72
N GLY A 20 6.06 6.01 -4.47
CA GLY A 20 7.36 6.30 -3.90
C GLY A 20 7.65 5.38 -2.73
N ALA A 21 8.92 5.20 -2.40
CA ALA A 21 9.33 4.42 -1.24
C ALA A 21 10.56 5.00 -0.56
N THR A 22 10.77 4.66 0.71
CA THR A 22 11.95 5.06 1.47
C THR A 22 12.26 4.08 2.59
N TYR A 23 13.49 4.11 3.10
CA TYR A 23 13.92 3.33 4.24
C TYR A 23 13.91 4.18 5.51
N THR A 24 13.14 3.77 6.51
CA THR A 24 13.03 4.45 7.81
C THR A 24 13.45 3.57 8.99
N ALA A 25 13.95 2.37 8.71
CA ALA A 25 14.36 1.41 9.71
C ALA A 25 13.23 0.97 10.67
N ILE A 26 12.02 0.75 10.14
CA ILE A 26 10.93 0.09 10.89
C ILE A 26 11.43 -1.25 11.44
N LYS A 27 12.09 -2.02 10.57
CA LYS A 27 12.95 -3.14 10.95
C LYS A 27 14.38 -2.84 10.49
N LYS A 28 15.33 -2.75 11.41
CA LYS A 28 16.74 -2.55 11.04
C LYS A 28 17.19 -3.64 10.08
N ARG A 29 17.76 -3.25 8.95
CA ARG A 29 18.32 -4.14 7.92
C ARG A 29 19.63 -3.55 7.42
N GLU A 30 20.65 -4.39 7.23
CA GLU A 30 21.97 -3.96 6.73
C GLU A 30 21.90 -3.36 5.33
N ASN A 31 21.08 -3.92 4.46
CA ASN A 31 20.90 -3.47 3.07
C ASN A 31 20.02 -2.23 2.91
N LYS A 32 19.55 -1.62 4.01
CA LYS A 32 18.67 -0.43 4.01
C LYS A 32 17.53 -0.51 2.98
N LYS A 33 16.95 -1.71 2.80
CA LYS A 33 15.80 -1.92 1.93
C LYS A 33 14.66 -0.98 2.33
N PRO A 34 14.00 -0.27 1.40
CA PRO A 34 12.83 0.55 1.68
C PRO A 34 11.77 -0.24 2.47
N ASP A 35 11.14 0.41 3.44
CA ASP A 35 10.16 -0.20 4.34
C ASP A 35 8.89 0.63 4.53
N VAL A 36 8.82 1.80 3.89
CA VAL A 36 7.59 2.59 3.72
C VAL A 36 7.40 2.85 2.23
N ALA A 37 6.17 2.69 1.75
CA ALA A 37 5.76 3.03 0.39
C ALA A 37 4.43 3.80 0.40
N VAL A 38 4.25 4.66 -0.59
CA VAL A 38 2.98 5.34 -0.88
C VAL A 38 2.65 5.11 -2.34
N LEU A 39 1.42 4.69 -2.61
CA LEU A 39 0.79 4.70 -3.94
C LEU A 39 -0.26 5.80 -3.94
N TYR A 40 -0.28 6.64 -4.97
CA TYR A 40 -1.18 7.77 -5.09
C TYR A 40 -1.81 7.86 -6.47
N SER A 41 -3.05 8.32 -6.51
CA SER A 41 -3.78 8.64 -7.74
C SER A 41 -4.11 10.12 -7.81
N ASP A 42 -3.84 10.73 -8.97
CA ASP A 42 -4.18 12.13 -9.24
C ASP A 42 -5.69 12.40 -9.22
N LEU A 43 -6.50 11.36 -9.43
CA LEU A 43 -7.96 11.43 -9.44
C LEU A 43 -8.58 10.49 -8.40
N PRO A 44 -9.80 10.81 -7.90
CA PRO A 44 -10.55 9.88 -7.07
C PRO A 44 -10.80 8.56 -7.80
N CYS A 45 -10.46 7.44 -7.14
CA CYS A 45 -10.66 6.11 -7.69
C CYS A 45 -11.85 5.42 -7.02
N SER A 46 -12.66 4.72 -7.80
CA SER A 46 -13.54 3.69 -7.23
C SER A 46 -12.70 2.58 -6.65
N CYS A 47 -13.00 2.13 -5.45
CA CYS A 47 -12.23 1.10 -4.77
C CYS A 47 -13.10 -0.10 -4.37
N ALA A 48 -12.45 -1.26 -4.39
CA ALA A 48 -12.98 -2.51 -3.87
C ALA A 48 -11.86 -3.25 -3.15
N ALA A 49 -12.20 -3.98 -2.09
CA ALA A 49 -11.22 -4.75 -1.33
C ALA A 49 -11.81 -6.07 -0.82
N CYS A 50 -10.93 -7.05 -0.67
CA CYS A 50 -11.21 -8.28 0.07
C CYS A 50 -10.43 -8.24 1.39
N PHE A 51 -11.07 -8.69 2.46
CA PHE A 51 -10.47 -8.74 3.79
C PHE A 51 -10.57 -10.13 4.37
N THR A 52 -9.60 -10.50 5.19
CA THR A 52 -9.63 -11.77 5.90
C THR A 52 -10.92 -11.96 6.72
N THR A 53 -11.43 -13.17 6.75
CA THR A 53 -12.54 -13.58 7.62
C THR A 53 -12.12 -13.84 9.07
N ASN A 54 -10.82 -13.78 9.37
CA ASN A 54 -10.29 -13.95 10.73
C ASN A 54 -10.84 -12.85 11.66
N LYS A 55 -11.43 -13.26 12.77
CA LYS A 55 -11.98 -12.34 13.79
C LYS A 55 -10.88 -11.55 14.52
N PHE A 56 -9.67 -12.09 14.58
CA PHE A 56 -8.50 -11.44 15.17
C PHE A 56 -7.63 -10.80 14.07
N CYS A 57 -8.25 -9.89 13.31
CA CYS A 57 -7.56 -9.19 12.23
C CYS A 57 -6.70 -8.02 12.74
N ALA A 58 -5.74 -7.61 11.93
CA ALA A 58 -4.83 -6.49 12.23
C ALA A 58 -5.58 -5.14 12.25
N ALA A 59 -5.05 -4.17 12.98
CA ALA A 59 -5.62 -2.83 13.10
C ALA A 59 -5.85 -2.13 11.73
N PRO A 60 -4.93 -2.18 10.76
CA PRO A 60 -5.20 -1.63 9.42
C PRO A 60 -6.42 -2.24 8.75
N VAL A 61 -6.66 -3.56 8.90
CA VAL A 61 -7.84 -4.22 8.31
C VAL A 61 -9.15 -3.68 8.90
N ILE A 62 -9.16 -3.37 10.21
CA ILE A 62 -10.33 -2.78 10.87
C ILE A 62 -10.58 -1.37 10.31
N LEU A 63 -9.55 -0.55 10.21
CA LEU A 63 -9.62 0.79 9.68
C LEU A 63 -10.06 0.80 8.21
N ASP A 64 -9.42 -0.01 7.37
CA ASP A 64 -9.67 -0.03 5.93
C ASP A 64 -11.08 -0.53 5.58
N ARG A 65 -11.69 -1.37 6.42
CA ARG A 65 -13.11 -1.75 6.28
C ARG A 65 -14.06 -0.56 6.48
N GLU A 66 -13.68 0.41 7.31
CA GLU A 66 -14.46 1.64 7.50
C GLU A 66 -14.28 2.57 6.32
N ILE A 67 -13.04 2.80 5.89
CA ILE A 67 -12.71 3.64 4.73
C ILE A 67 -13.42 3.14 3.47
N LEU A 68 -13.42 1.81 3.26
CA LEU A 68 -14.05 1.20 2.08
C LEU A 68 -15.55 1.52 1.95
N LYS A 69 -16.25 1.83 3.04
CA LYS A 69 -17.68 2.18 2.99
C LYS A 69 -17.95 3.41 2.12
N LYS A 70 -16.98 4.31 1.95
CA LYS A 70 -17.08 5.45 1.03
C LYS A 70 -16.97 5.05 -0.45
N GLY A 71 -16.40 3.87 -0.75
CA GLY A 71 -16.25 3.35 -2.11
C GLY A 71 -15.26 4.13 -2.98
N LYS A 72 -14.54 5.09 -2.41
CA LYS A 72 -13.56 5.95 -3.08
C LYS A 72 -12.32 6.10 -2.24
N ALA A 73 -11.16 6.11 -2.88
CA ALA A 73 -9.87 6.40 -2.26
C ALA A 73 -8.91 7.00 -3.28
N ARG A 74 -7.82 7.60 -2.82
CA ARG A 74 -6.80 8.21 -3.66
C ARG A 74 -5.40 7.74 -3.34
N ALA A 75 -5.15 7.18 -2.15
CA ALA A 75 -3.83 6.71 -1.80
C ALA A 75 -3.86 5.42 -0.98
N VAL A 76 -2.72 4.74 -0.97
CA VAL A 76 -2.42 3.62 -0.08
C VAL A 76 -1.06 3.86 0.54
N VAL A 77 -0.99 3.90 1.87
CA VAL A 77 0.27 3.90 2.63
C VAL A 77 0.57 2.47 3.06
N ILE A 78 1.79 2.02 2.80
CA ILE A 78 2.19 0.64 3.10
C ILE A 78 3.47 0.66 3.91
N ASN A 79 3.51 -0.08 5.03
CA ASN A 79 4.76 -0.34 5.72
C ASN A 79 5.10 -1.82 5.79
N SER A 80 6.38 -2.15 5.70
CA SER A 80 6.92 -3.48 5.95
C SER A 80 7.87 -3.51 7.15
N GLY A 81 7.87 -4.64 7.88
CA GLY A 81 8.68 -4.81 9.09
C GLY A 81 7.88 -4.93 10.38
N ASN A 82 6.69 -4.34 10.44
CA ASN A 82 5.73 -4.44 11.54
C ASN A 82 4.32 -4.57 10.96
N ALA A 83 3.54 -5.50 11.48
CA ALA A 83 2.19 -5.81 10.96
C ALA A 83 1.08 -4.96 11.59
N ASN A 84 1.37 -4.22 12.64
CA ASN A 84 0.36 -3.54 13.47
C ASN A 84 -0.83 -4.47 13.81
N ALA A 85 -0.51 -5.70 14.19
CA ALA A 85 -1.46 -6.75 14.54
C ALA A 85 -1.27 -7.18 15.99
N ALA A 86 -2.35 -7.55 16.67
CA ALA A 86 -2.38 -7.84 18.11
C ALA A 86 -1.94 -6.63 18.96
N THR A 87 -2.26 -5.42 18.56
CA THR A 87 -1.85 -4.16 19.17
C THR A 87 -3.00 -3.42 19.87
N GLY A 88 -4.19 -4.03 19.88
CA GLY A 88 -5.38 -3.50 20.56
C GLY A 88 -5.85 -2.15 20.00
N LYS A 89 -6.51 -1.37 20.84
CA LYS A 89 -7.04 -0.04 20.45
C LYS A 89 -5.95 0.91 19.97
N GLN A 90 -4.78 0.87 20.62
CA GLN A 90 -3.66 1.73 20.23
C GLN A 90 -3.22 1.49 18.79
N GLY A 91 -3.23 0.24 18.32
CA GLY A 91 -2.90 -0.05 16.93
C GLY A 91 -3.86 0.57 15.91
N ILE A 92 -5.14 0.70 16.26
CA ILE A 92 -6.14 1.38 15.42
C ILE A 92 -5.85 2.89 15.39
N GLU A 93 -5.55 3.50 16.54
CA GLU A 93 -5.16 4.90 16.64
C GLU A 93 -3.86 5.20 15.87
N ASP A 94 -2.89 4.29 15.95
CA ASP A 94 -1.63 4.38 15.22
C ASP A 94 -1.89 4.33 13.68
N ALA A 95 -2.75 3.43 13.21
CA ALA A 95 -3.14 3.35 11.80
C ALA A 95 -3.88 4.61 11.34
N ARG A 96 -4.81 5.13 12.15
CA ARG A 96 -5.54 6.37 11.87
C ARG A 96 -4.61 7.59 11.84
N THR A 97 -3.57 7.61 12.65
CA THR A 97 -2.55 8.67 12.64
C THR A 97 -1.77 8.67 11.34
N VAL A 98 -1.40 7.48 10.83
CA VAL A 98 -0.72 7.31 9.53
C VAL A 98 -1.60 7.79 8.39
N GLU A 99 -2.88 7.39 8.36
CA GLU A 99 -3.86 7.81 7.37
C GLU A 99 -3.98 9.33 7.32
N ARG A 100 -4.28 9.98 8.45
CA ARG A 100 -4.49 11.44 8.55
C ARG A 100 -3.27 12.25 8.12
N GLU A 101 -2.07 11.79 8.45
CA GLU A 101 -0.85 12.47 8.00
C GLU A 101 -0.71 12.41 6.48
N ALA A 102 -1.00 11.27 5.87
CA ALA A 102 -0.96 11.14 4.42
C ALA A 102 -2.04 11.99 3.73
N GLU A 103 -3.28 12.00 4.24
CA GLU A 103 -4.36 12.86 3.78
C GLU A 103 -3.97 14.33 3.82
N LYS A 104 -3.43 14.78 4.96
CA LYS A 104 -2.97 16.16 5.14
C LYS A 104 -1.90 16.55 4.12
N LEU A 105 -0.89 15.71 3.91
CA LEU A 105 0.22 16.00 3.00
C LEU A 105 -0.19 15.95 1.53
N LEU A 106 -1.18 15.12 1.18
CA LEU A 106 -1.73 14.99 -0.17
C LEU A 106 -2.87 15.98 -0.46
N GLY A 107 -3.34 16.74 0.53
CA GLY A 107 -4.48 17.64 0.41
C GLY A 107 -5.79 16.89 0.14
N LEU A 108 -5.97 15.72 0.74
CA LEU A 108 -7.14 14.86 0.60
C LEU A 108 -8.20 15.12 1.68
N GLY A 109 -9.41 14.63 1.45
CA GLY A 109 -10.46 14.56 2.46
C GLY A 109 -10.25 13.38 3.42
N GLU A 110 -11.10 13.30 4.46
CA GLU A 110 -11.10 12.19 5.41
C GLU A 110 -11.47 10.86 4.74
N ASP A 111 -10.85 9.75 5.19
CA ASP A 111 -11.07 8.38 4.72
C ASP A 111 -10.85 8.21 3.19
N GLU A 112 -9.82 8.85 2.64
CA GLU A 112 -9.38 8.68 1.25
C GLU A 112 -8.05 7.94 1.12
N VAL A 113 -7.46 7.47 2.24
CA VAL A 113 -6.17 6.77 2.27
C VAL A 113 -6.29 5.42 2.98
N PHE A 114 -6.02 4.34 2.28
CA PHE A 114 -5.87 3.02 2.89
C PHE A 114 -4.50 2.86 3.57
N VAL A 115 -4.45 2.06 4.63
CA VAL A 115 -3.21 1.77 5.37
C VAL A 115 -2.95 0.26 5.41
N CYS A 116 -1.81 -0.16 4.90
CA CYS A 116 -1.41 -1.57 4.89
C CYS A 116 -0.13 -1.77 5.71
N SER A 117 -0.14 -2.73 6.63
CA SER A 117 1.02 -3.06 7.45
C SER A 117 1.35 -4.56 7.35
N THR A 118 2.63 -4.88 7.27
CA THR A 118 3.09 -6.28 7.20
C THR A 118 4.42 -6.48 7.94
N GLY A 119 4.55 -7.59 8.65
CA GLY A 119 5.78 -7.93 9.37
C GLY A 119 5.54 -8.56 10.73
N VAL A 120 6.28 -8.11 11.75
CA VAL A 120 6.21 -8.66 13.11
C VAL A 120 4.86 -8.36 13.74
N ILE A 121 4.27 -9.37 14.40
CA ILE A 121 2.99 -9.33 15.11
C ILE A 121 3.25 -9.11 16.60
N GLY A 122 2.34 -8.43 17.31
CA GLY A 122 2.41 -8.26 18.77
C GLY A 122 3.39 -7.17 19.24
N GLN A 123 3.97 -6.42 18.32
CA GLN A 123 4.82 -5.27 18.64
C GLN A 123 4.12 -3.98 18.19
N ARG A 124 4.19 -2.95 19.02
CA ARG A 124 3.65 -1.64 18.68
C ARG A 124 4.30 -1.09 17.41
N LEU A 125 3.49 -0.49 16.54
CA LEU A 125 3.97 0.17 15.33
C LEU A 125 4.88 1.35 15.71
N PRO A 126 6.10 1.46 15.17
CA PRO A 126 6.92 2.65 15.33
C PRO A 126 6.39 3.78 14.45
N VAL A 127 5.28 4.40 14.86
CA VAL A 127 4.51 5.40 14.08
C VAL A 127 5.40 6.51 13.56
N ASP A 128 6.29 7.06 14.41
CA ASP A 128 7.19 8.16 14.01
C ASP A 128 8.02 7.83 12.78
N LYS A 129 8.45 6.58 12.64
CA LYS A 129 9.21 6.13 11.46
C LYS A 129 8.34 6.04 10.22
N VAL A 130 7.09 5.59 10.35
CA VAL A 130 6.14 5.57 9.23
C VAL A 130 5.84 7.00 8.80
N LEU A 131 5.57 7.91 9.74
CA LEU A 131 5.33 9.33 9.46
C LEU A 131 6.55 10.00 8.81
N GLN A 132 7.76 9.70 9.28
CA GLN A 132 8.99 10.16 8.62
C GLN A 132 9.02 9.72 7.14
N GLY A 133 8.72 8.45 6.86
CA GLY A 133 8.68 7.93 5.50
C GLY A 133 7.66 8.64 4.61
N ILE A 134 6.45 8.88 5.12
CA ILE A 134 5.39 9.61 4.40
C ILE A 134 5.85 11.04 4.06
N ARG A 135 6.45 11.74 5.03
CA ARG A 135 6.97 13.11 4.87
C ARG A 135 8.12 13.23 3.89
N GLU A 136 8.89 12.16 3.70
CA GLU A 136 9.94 12.10 2.68
C GLU A 136 9.38 11.75 1.29
N ILE A 137 8.39 10.84 1.22
CA ILE A 137 7.87 10.31 -0.04
C ILE A 137 6.96 11.33 -0.72
N ILE A 138 5.98 11.85 -0.01
CA ILE A 138 4.90 12.64 -0.62
C ILE A 138 5.42 13.90 -1.30
N PRO A 139 6.25 14.76 -0.67
CA PRO A 139 6.70 15.98 -1.32
C PRO A 139 7.81 15.79 -2.38
N GLY A 140 8.47 14.64 -2.44
CA GLY A 140 9.68 14.56 -3.25
C GLY A 140 9.95 13.25 -3.99
N LYS A 141 9.19 12.17 -3.75
CA LYS A 141 9.49 10.85 -4.32
C LYS A 141 8.30 10.20 -5.04
N LEU A 142 7.14 10.86 -5.11
CA LEU A 142 6.01 10.33 -5.87
C LEU A 142 6.27 10.51 -7.36
N ALA A 143 6.50 9.39 -8.06
CA ALA A 143 6.79 9.40 -9.48
C ALA A 143 6.29 8.11 -10.14
N LYS A 144 6.04 8.17 -11.44
CA LYS A 144 5.55 7.03 -12.21
C LYS A 144 6.60 5.92 -12.30
N GLU A 145 7.86 6.25 -12.39
CA GLU A 145 9.01 5.34 -12.45
C GLU A 145 9.27 4.57 -11.15
N ASN A 146 8.73 5.03 -10.03
CA ASN A 146 9.00 4.45 -8.70
C ASN A 146 8.06 3.29 -8.31
N GLY A 147 7.22 2.80 -9.24
CA GLY A 147 6.31 1.66 -8.98
C GLY A 147 7.04 0.40 -8.54
N SER A 148 8.17 0.10 -9.18
CA SER A 148 8.99 -1.07 -8.86
C SER A 148 9.70 -0.95 -7.51
N GLU A 149 10.07 0.26 -7.09
CA GLU A 149 10.64 0.52 -5.77
C GLU A 149 9.57 0.32 -4.67
N ALA A 150 8.34 0.76 -4.92
CA ALA A 150 7.21 0.49 -4.02
C ALA A 150 6.93 -1.01 -3.90
N ALA A 151 6.93 -1.76 -5.01
CA ALA A 151 6.79 -3.21 -5.00
C ALA A 151 7.92 -3.92 -4.21
N TYR A 152 9.14 -3.36 -4.23
CA TYR A 152 10.23 -3.84 -3.39
C TYR A 152 10.04 -3.51 -1.91
N ALA A 153 9.55 -2.33 -1.60
CA ALA A 153 9.33 -1.86 -0.23
C ALA A 153 8.33 -2.72 0.55
N ILE A 154 7.27 -3.23 -0.10
CA ILE A 154 6.25 -4.04 0.55
C ILE A 154 6.69 -5.47 0.90
N MET A 155 7.79 -5.96 0.33
CA MET A 155 8.30 -7.32 0.58
C MET A 155 8.77 -7.50 2.02
N THR A 156 8.59 -8.70 2.57
CA THR A 156 9.14 -9.10 3.88
C THR A 156 10.16 -10.23 3.74
N THR A 157 9.69 -11.46 3.56
CA THR A 157 10.50 -12.67 3.35
C THR A 157 10.51 -13.13 1.90
N ASP A 158 9.88 -12.37 1.04
CA ASP A 158 9.89 -12.63 -0.40
C ASP A 158 11.32 -12.60 -0.96
N THR A 159 11.61 -13.51 -1.86
CA THR A 159 12.91 -13.58 -2.56
C THR A 159 12.92 -12.79 -3.86
N VAL A 160 11.73 -12.55 -4.44
CA VAL A 160 11.55 -11.82 -5.70
C VAL A 160 10.37 -10.85 -5.59
N ARG A 161 10.46 -9.73 -6.29
CA ARG A 161 9.33 -8.80 -6.46
C ARG A 161 8.24 -9.46 -7.29
N LYS A 162 6.99 -9.17 -6.93
CA LYS A 162 5.82 -9.61 -7.66
C LYS A 162 5.09 -8.38 -8.17
N GLU A 163 5.29 -8.09 -9.43
CA GLU A 163 4.65 -6.99 -10.15
C GLU A 163 4.33 -7.41 -11.58
N CYS A 164 3.28 -6.85 -12.13
CA CYS A 164 2.91 -7.07 -13.52
C CYS A 164 2.04 -5.93 -14.05
N ALA A 165 2.02 -5.78 -15.36
CA ALA A 165 1.09 -4.90 -16.04
C ALA A 165 0.50 -5.58 -17.28
N TYR A 166 -0.73 -5.18 -17.58
CA TYR A 166 -1.48 -5.65 -18.75
C TYR A 166 -2.17 -4.49 -19.43
N GLU A 167 -2.33 -4.64 -20.73
CA GLU A 167 -3.16 -3.81 -21.58
C GLU A 167 -4.35 -4.63 -22.07
N LEU A 168 -5.54 -4.08 -21.92
CA LEU A 168 -6.80 -4.70 -22.33
C LEU A 168 -7.50 -3.80 -23.34
N GLN A 169 -7.75 -4.32 -24.52
CA GLN A 169 -8.52 -3.65 -25.56
C GLN A 169 -10.01 -3.92 -25.34
N LEU A 170 -10.76 -2.86 -25.07
CA LEU A 170 -12.22 -2.87 -24.98
C LEU A 170 -12.83 -2.21 -26.23
N SER A 171 -14.12 -2.37 -26.43
CA SER A 171 -14.86 -1.68 -27.50
C SER A 171 -14.83 -0.16 -27.38
N THR A 172 -14.67 0.35 -26.17
CA THR A 172 -14.66 1.80 -25.83
C THR A 172 -13.25 2.39 -25.73
N GLY A 173 -12.19 1.59 -25.89
CA GLY A 173 -10.81 2.05 -25.79
C GLY A 173 -9.87 1.08 -25.08
N THR A 174 -8.65 1.50 -24.86
CA THR A 174 -7.62 0.70 -24.22
C THR A 174 -7.51 1.01 -22.74
N VAL A 175 -7.52 -0.04 -21.90
CA VAL A 175 -7.35 0.05 -20.44
C VAL A 175 -6.01 -0.58 -20.05
N LYS A 176 -5.29 0.04 -19.15
CA LYS A 176 -4.08 -0.53 -18.52
C LYS A 176 -4.39 -0.99 -17.11
N ILE A 177 -3.84 -2.14 -16.75
CA ILE A 177 -3.94 -2.75 -15.43
C ILE A 177 -2.53 -2.88 -14.89
N GLY A 178 -2.28 -2.36 -13.69
CA GLY A 178 -1.01 -2.50 -12.99
C GLY A 178 -1.21 -3.18 -11.65
N ALA A 179 -0.28 -4.03 -11.23
CA ALA A 179 -0.38 -4.73 -9.96
C ALA A 179 0.98 -4.89 -9.28
N MET A 180 0.94 -4.94 -7.96
CA MET A 180 2.03 -5.41 -7.11
C MET A 180 1.47 -6.30 -6.00
N ALA A 181 2.26 -7.28 -5.55
CA ALA A 181 1.88 -8.19 -4.48
C ALA A 181 3.08 -8.62 -3.66
N LYS A 182 2.83 -9.09 -2.45
CA LYS A 182 3.81 -9.81 -1.64
C LYS A 182 3.27 -11.19 -1.23
N GLY A 183 4.18 -12.06 -0.81
CA GLY A 183 3.81 -13.38 -0.30
C GLY A 183 3.04 -13.30 1.01
N SER A 184 2.14 -14.25 1.22
CA SER A 184 1.28 -14.37 2.40
C SER A 184 1.38 -15.74 3.10
N GLY A 185 2.47 -16.48 2.86
CA GLY A 185 2.60 -17.88 3.29
C GLY A 185 2.43 -18.12 4.79
N MET A 186 2.95 -17.23 5.65
CA MET A 186 2.81 -17.36 7.11
C MET A 186 1.35 -17.23 7.58
N ILE A 187 0.60 -16.31 7.01
CA ILE A 187 -0.77 -15.99 7.46
C ILE A 187 -1.80 -16.84 6.73
N HIS A 188 -1.54 -17.15 5.46
CA HIS A 188 -2.48 -17.88 4.61
C HIS A 188 -3.92 -17.36 4.76
N PRO A 189 -4.17 -16.07 4.45
CA PRO A 189 -5.45 -15.45 4.75
C PRO A 189 -6.57 -16.13 3.97
N ASN A 190 -7.71 -16.28 4.63
CA ASN A 190 -8.98 -16.62 3.99
C ASN A 190 -9.71 -15.30 3.67
N LEU A 191 -9.78 -14.94 2.40
CA LEU A 191 -10.33 -13.68 1.88
C LEU A 191 -11.71 -13.90 1.29
#